data_d22b2413b0767ec46da7fdbd0c4f4752
#
_entry.id   d22b2413b0767ec46da7fdbd0c4f4752
#
_cell.length_a   1.000
_cell.length_b   1.000
_cell.length_c   1.000
_cell.angle_alpha   90.00
_cell.angle_beta   90.00
_cell.angle_gamma   90.00
#
_symmetry.space_group_name_H-M   'P 1'
#
loop_
_entity.id
_entity.type
_entity.pdbx_description
1 polymer ?
#
loop_
_entity_poly.entity_id
_entity_poly.type
_entity_poly.pdbx_seq_one_letter_code
_entity_poly.pdbx_strand_id
1 'polypeptide(L)'
;AIPEALVEAELFGVEKGAYTGAQASRLGRFERADGGTLFLDEIGILSMSAQGKLLRVLQEGEVERLGDDRTRRVDVRVVAATNLDLRREVQAGRFREDLFFRLNVFPIHIPALRERREDVPVLMNHLLERFAQRHGRRLTGFTPRAIDAMLTYAWPGNIRELENVIERGVILASDNGAIDVGHLFTSGEKLGVGRFDLDRDGMLADAASLREAAAGAAGDETGRVAQRLSDLLLDAGADEDIVPLDDIETLLLKKAVARAHGNLAAAARLLGITRPQIVYRLKSRGIAHDSE
;
A
#
# COMPACT_ATOMS: atom_id res chain seq x y z
N ALA A 1 -16.16 11.54 -9.66
CA ALA A 1 -15.30 12.12 -10.72
C ALA A 1 -15.81 13.50 -11.07
N ILE A 2 -14.92 14.48 -11.22
CA ILE A 2 -15.28 15.82 -11.71
C ILE A 2 -15.67 15.66 -13.19
N PRO A 3 -16.81 16.21 -13.65
CA PRO A 3 -17.18 16.15 -15.07
C PRO A 3 -16.09 16.78 -15.95
N GLU A 4 -15.78 16.16 -17.10
CA GLU A 4 -14.72 16.61 -18.01
C GLU A 4 -14.85 18.10 -18.42
N ALA A 5 -16.07 18.53 -18.72
CA ALA A 5 -16.37 19.92 -19.05
C ALA A 5 -15.99 20.91 -17.95
N LEU A 6 -16.05 20.50 -16.68
CA LEU A 6 -15.61 21.33 -15.55
C LEU A 6 -14.09 21.42 -15.47
N VAL A 7 -13.37 20.34 -15.75
CA VAL A 7 -11.90 20.34 -15.80
C VAL A 7 -11.41 21.26 -16.92
N GLU A 8 -12.01 21.16 -18.11
CA GLU A 8 -11.68 22.03 -19.23
C GLU A 8 -12.00 23.49 -18.92
N ALA A 9 -13.18 23.78 -18.33
CA ALA A 9 -13.57 25.13 -17.94
C ALA A 9 -12.61 25.76 -16.90
N GLU A 10 -12.13 24.97 -15.94
CA GLU A 10 -11.13 25.43 -14.97
C GLU A 10 -9.78 25.70 -15.62
N LEU A 11 -9.32 24.85 -16.52
CA LEU A 11 -8.00 24.99 -17.15
C LEU A 11 -8.00 26.14 -18.19
N PHE A 12 -8.96 26.12 -19.13
CA PHE A 12 -8.94 26.99 -20.31
C PHE A 12 -9.90 28.16 -20.20
N GLY A 13 -10.82 28.15 -19.22
CA GLY A 13 -11.85 29.16 -19.07
C GLY A 13 -13.15 28.80 -19.80
N VAL A 14 -14.17 29.60 -19.54
CA VAL A 14 -15.52 29.39 -20.08
C VAL A 14 -16.18 30.72 -20.41
N GLU A 15 -16.89 30.80 -21.52
CA GLU A 15 -17.82 31.89 -21.85
C GLU A 15 -19.24 31.56 -21.39
N LYS A 16 -20.01 32.63 -21.12
CA LYS A 16 -21.40 32.51 -20.73
C LYS A 16 -22.18 31.74 -21.82
N GLY A 17 -22.89 30.70 -21.40
CA GLY A 17 -23.71 29.87 -22.30
C GLY A 17 -22.96 28.71 -22.96
N ALA A 18 -21.70 28.48 -22.68
CA ALA A 18 -20.89 27.39 -23.26
C ALA A 18 -21.45 25.97 -22.94
N TYR A 19 -22.11 25.83 -21.79
CA TYR A 19 -22.85 24.60 -21.40
C TYR A 19 -24.00 24.93 -20.45
N THR A 20 -24.89 23.97 -20.23
CA THR A 20 -26.04 24.13 -19.30
C THR A 20 -25.52 24.35 -17.87
N GLY A 21 -25.54 25.61 -17.42
CA GLY A 21 -24.99 26.02 -16.10
C GLY A 21 -23.87 27.06 -16.18
N ALA A 22 -23.34 27.38 -17.36
CA ALA A 22 -22.35 28.45 -17.54
C ALA A 22 -23.05 29.83 -17.50
N GLN A 23 -23.35 30.33 -16.29
CA GLN A 23 -24.09 31.59 -16.09
C GLN A 23 -23.23 32.85 -16.33
N ALA A 24 -21.92 32.74 -16.21
CA ALA A 24 -20.99 33.85 -16.39
C ALA A 24 -19.66 33.37 -17.03
N SER A 25 -19.02 34.27 -17.76
CA SER A 25 -17.69 34.07 -18.30
C SER A 25 -16.66 34.03 -17.17
N ARG A 26 -15.71 33.08 -17.22
CA ARG A 26 -14.63 32.92 -16.24
C ARG A 26 -13.29 32.70 -16.93
N LEU A 27 -12.25 33.34 -16.40
CA LEU A 27 -10.86 33.11 -16.80
C LEU A 27 -10.42 31.71 -16.39
N GLY A 28 -9.70 31.02 -17.28
CA GLY A 28 -9.04 29.74 -17.01
C GLY A 28 -7.77 29.90 -16.20
N ARG A 29 -7.20 28.77 -15.76
CA ARG A 29 -5.94 28.74 -15.03
C ARG A 29 -4.77 29.24 -15.88
N PHE A 30 -4.76 28.92 -17.18
CA PHE A 30 -3.72 29.40 -18.10
C PHE A 30 -3.72 30.93 -18.24
N GLU A 31 -4.88 31.54 -18.41
CA GLU A 31 -4.99 33.01 -18.47
C GLU A 31 -4.56 33.69 -17.15
N ARG A 32 -4.88 33.06 -16.00
CA ARG A 32 -4.48 33.59 -14.68
C ARG A 32 -2.99 33.43 -14.41
N ALA A 33 -2.34 32.43 -15.02
CA ALA A 33 -0.93 32.14 -14.86
C ALA A 33 -0.06 32.83 -15.88
N ASP A 34 -0.64 33.73 -16.71
CA ASP A 34 0.11 34.47 -17.72
C ASP A 34 1.31 35.24 -17.13
N GLY A 35 2.48 35.09 -17.74
CA GLY A 35 3.77 35.59 -17.21
C GLY A 35 4.34 34.79 -16.05
N GLY A 36 3.70 33.66 -15.66
CA GLY A 36 4.06 32.90 -14.46
C GLY A 36 4.27 31.40 -14.70
N THR A 37 4.04 30.60 -13.64
CA THR A 37 4.19 29.15 -13.69
C THR A 37 2.89 28.46 -13.27
N LEU A 38 2.44 27.50 -14.07
CA LEU A 38 1.28 26.65 -13.77
C LEU A 38 1.74 25.22 -13.50
N PHE A 39 1.40 24.73 -12.30
CA PHE A 39 1.57 23.32 -11.95
C PHE A 39 0.30 22.53 -12.27
N LEU A 40 0.45 21.47 -13.08
CA LEU A 40 -0.63 20.56 -13.47
C LEU A 40 -0.36 19.19 -12.85
N ASP A 41 -1.19 18.79 -11.90
CA ASP A 41 -1.12 17.46 -11.29
C ASP A 41 -2.03 16.48 -12.03
N GLU A 42 -1.64 15.20 -12.02
CA GLU A 42 -2.39 14.09 -12.62
C GLU A 42 -2.76 14.27 -14.10
N ILE A 43 -1.85 14.81 -14.91
CA ILE A 43 -2.12 15.08 -16.33
C ILE A 43 -2.50 13.84 -17.14
N GLY A 44 -2.13 12.65 -16.67
CA GLY A 44 -2.44 11.38 -17.35
C GLY A 44 -3.91 11.02 -17.40
N ILE A 45 -4.77 11.69 -16.60
CA ILE A 45 -6.23 11.45 -16.57
C ILE A 45 -7.03 12.48 -17.39
N LEU A 46 -6.37 13.43 -18.05
CA LEU A 46 -7.04 14.41 -18.90
C LEU A 46 -7.75 13.74 -20.07
N SER A 47 -8.94 14.25 -20.42
CA SER A 47 -9.66 13.82 -21.63
C SER A 47 -8.86 14.14 -22.90
N MET A 48 -9.12 13.40 -23.98
CA MET A 48 -8.44 13.64 -25.29
C MET A 48 -8.68 15.06 -25.80
N SER A 49 -9.84 15.65 -25.51
CA SER A 49 -10.17 17.04 -25.83
C SER A 49 -9.27 18.01 -25.05
N ALA A 50 -9.18 17.84 -23.73
CA ALA A 50 -8.33 18.65 -22.87
C ALA A 50 -6.84 18.53 -23.25
N GLN A 51 -6.39 17.33 -23.61
CA GLN A 51 -5.04 17.09 -24.09
C GLN A 51 -4.75 17.86 -25.39
N GLY A 52 -5.70 17.92 -26.32
CA GLY A 52 -5.55 18.70 -27.56
C GLY A 52 -5.42 20.20 -27.30
N LYS A 53 -6.24 20.75 -26.39
CA LYS A 53 -6.13 22.14 -25.98
C LYS A 53 -4.83 22.46 -25.24
N LEU A 54 -4.40 21.56 -24.36
CA LEU A 54 -3.12 21.69 -23.65
C LEU A 54 -1.94 21.71 -24.64
N LEU A 55 -1.97 20.89 -25.67
CA LEU A 55 -0.95 20.87 -26.69
C LEU A 55 -0.84 22.22 -27.42
N ARG A 56 -1.98 22.85 -27.79
CA ARG A 56 -1.97 24.19 -28.40
C ARG A 56 -1.36 25.24 -27.49
N VAL A 57 -1.70 25.21 -26.20
CA VAL A 57 -1.08 26.13 -25.22
C VAL A 57 0.43 25.92 -25.16
N LEU A 58 0.92 24.68 -25.13
CA LEU A 58 2.33 24.38 -25.04
C LEU A 58 3.12 24.69 -26.33
N GLN A 59 2.48 24.58 -27.51
CA GLN A 59 3.13 24.80 -28.81
C GLN A 59 3.07 26.26 -29.24
N GLU A 60 1.89 26.86 -29.13
CA GLU A 60 1.56 28.15 -29.73
C GLU A 60 1.44 29.27 -28.71
N GLY A 61 1.33 28.93 -27.42
CA GLY A 61 1.03 29.90 -26.36
C GLY A 61 -0.40 30.45 -26.47
N GLU A 62 -1.32 29.65 -26.99
CA GLU A 62 -2.69 30.10 -27.29
C GLU A 62 -3.73 29.33 -26.50
N VAL A 63 -4.69 30.05 -25.96
CA VAL A 63 -5.82 29.53 -25.17
C VAL A 63 -7.15 29.95 -25.79
N GLU A 64 -8.06 29.01 -25.93
CA GLU A 64 -9.45 29.22 -26.30
C GLU A 64 -10.37 28.81 -25.14
N ARG A 65 -11.27 29.71 -24.71
CA ARG A 65 -12.28 29.37 -23.69
C ARG A 65 -13.33 28.45 -24.27
N LEU A 66 -13.95 27.65 -23.44
CA LEU A 66 -15.13 26.87 -23.83
C LEU A 66 -16.25 27.81 -24.27
N GLY A 67 -16.79 27.54 -25.49
CA GLY A 67 -17.87 28.34 -26.06
C GLY A 67 -17.44 29.66 -26.67
N ASP A 68 -16.15 29.86 -26.93
CA ASP A 68 -15.60 31.04 -27.60
C ASP A 68 -14.53 30.60 -28.62
N ASP A 69 -14.60 31.16 -29.82
CA ASP A 69 -13.62 30.92 -30.88
C ASP A 69 -12.46 31.95 -30.83
N ARG A 70 -12.44 32.83 -29.85
CA ARG A 70 -11.38 33.83 -29.71
C ARG A 70 -10.15 33.22 -29.08
N THR A 71 -9.05 33.28 -29.79
CA THR A 71 -7.73 32.89 -29.31
C THR A 71 -7.11 33.98 -28.45
N ARG A 72 -6.57 33.62 -27.31
CA ARG A 72 -5.85 34.51 -26.38
C ARG A 72 -4.43 34.00 -26.21
N ARG A 73 -3.46 34.89 -26.32
CA ARG A 73 -2.06 34.55 -26.10
C ARG A 73 -1.73 34.57 -24.61
N VAL A 74 -0.94 33.58 -24.21
CA VAL A 74 -0.44 33.45 -22.84
C VAL A 74 1.01 33.00 -22.88
N ASP A 75 1.83 33.48 -21.95
CA ASP A 75 3.20 33.03 -21.72
C ASP A 75 3.26 32.36 -20.35
N VAL A 76 3.16 31.03 -20.31
CA VAL A 76 3.07 30.24 -19.09
C VAL A 76 4.11 29.14 -19.06
N ARG A 77 4.94 29.14 -18.02
CA ARG A 77 5.80 27.98 -17.74
C ARG A 77 4.95 26.84 -17.15
N VAL A 78 4.90 25.70 -17.81
CA VAL A 78 4.15 24.52 -17.33
C VAL A 78 5.08 23.56 -16.63
N VAL A 79 4.66 23.12 -15.42
CA VAL A 79 5.24 21.98 -14.69
C VAL A 79 4.13 20.94 -14.54
N ALA A 80 4.35 19.75 -15.09
CA ALA A 80 3.37 18.69 -15.12
C ALA A 80 3.79 17.51 -14.24
N ALA A 81 2.84 16.91 -13.52
CA ALA A 81 3.06 15.71 -12.73
C ALA A 81 2.04 14.62 -13.09
N THR A 82 2.44 13.37 -12.95
CA THR A 82 1.57 12.20 -13.11
C THR A 82 2.14 11.01 -12.35
N ASN A 83 1.25 10.15 -11.87
CA ASN A 83 1.58 8.84 -11.31
C ASN A 83 1.46 7.71 -12.34
N LEU A 84 0.97 8.01 -13.57
CA LEU A 84 0.81 7.04 -14.64
C LEU A 84 2.05 6.98 -15.53
N ASP A 85 2.34 5.80 -16.07
CA ASP A 85 3.31 5.64 -17.15
C ASP A 85 2.70 6.16 -18.47
N LEU A 86 3.01 7.41 -18.82
CA LEU A 86 2.45 8.05 -20.00
C LEU A 86 2.79 7.31 -21.31
N ARG A 87 3.90 6.57 -21.39
CA ARG A 87 4.22 5.76 -22.57
C ARG A 87 3.22 4.63 -22.75
N ARG A 88 2.84 3.97 -21.66
CA ARG A 88 1.78 2.94 -21.67
C ARG A 88 0.42 3.54 -22.02
N GLU A 89 0.13 4.74 -21.53
CA GLU A 89 -1.12 5.43 -21.83
C GLU A 89 -1.19 5.82 -23.32
N VAL A 90 -0.07 6.22 -23.94
CA VAL A 90 0.04 6.47 -25.39
C VAL A 90 -0.21 5.19 -26.18
N GLN A 91 0.45 4.08 -25.82
CA GLN A 91 0.24 2.78 -26.47
C GLN A 91 -1.20 2.29 -26.38
N ALA A 92 -1.88 2.60 -25.29
CA ALA A 92 -3.28 2.26 -25.06
C ALA A 92 -4.27 3.25 -25.71
N GLY A 93 -3.80 4.28 -26.39
CA GLY A 93 -4.63 5.31 -27.04
C GLY A 93 -5.35 6.26 -26.08
N ARG A 94 -4.99 6.28 -24.80
CA ARG A 94 -5.58 7.17 -23.80
C ARG A 94 -4.82 8.48 -23.60
N PHE A 95 -3.60 8.57 -24.12
CA PHE A 95 -2.81 9.79 -24.11
C PHE A 95 -2.25 10.06 -25.49
N ARG A 96 -2.20 11.34 -25.91
CA ARG A 96 -1.70 11.74 -27.22
C ARG A 96 -0.19 11.68 -27.26
N GLU A 97 0.35 11.10 -28.32
CA GLU A 97 1.79 10.96 -28.52
C GLU A 97 2.49 12.33 -28.70
N ASP A 98 1.86 13.25 -29.44
CA ASP A 98 2.39 14.59 -29.66
C ASP A 98 2.51 15.41 -28.36
N LEU A 99 1.50 15.31 -27.48
CA LEU A 99 1.53 15.94 -26.17
C LEU A 99 2.60 15.30 -25.27
N PHE A 100 2.74 13.97 -25.30
CA PHE A 100 3.79 13.27 -24.55
C PHE A 100 5.16 13.82 -24.88
N PHE A 101 5.53 13.92 -26.15
CA PHE A 101 6.84 14.45 -26.56
C PHE A 101 7.02 15.93 -26.17
N ARG A 102 5.96 16.71 -26.19
CA ARG A 102 6.04 18.13 -25.79
C ARG A 102 6.23 18.33 -24.29
N LEU A 103 5.67 17.43 -23.45
CA LEU A 103 5.82 17.47 -21.99
C LEU A 103 7.14 16.81 -21.53
N ASN A 104 7.56 15.75 -22.20
CA ASN A 104 8.72 14.94 -21.81
C ASN A 104 10.07 15.52 -22.26
N VAL A 105 10.22 16.84 -22.22
CA VAL A 105 11.48 17.53 -22.55
C VAL A 105 12.49 17.41 -21.42
N PHE A 106 12.05 17.55 -20.17
CA PHE A 106 12.88 17.43 -18.98
C PHE A 106 12.18 16.59 -17.91
N PRO A 107 12.28 15.25 -18.03
CA PRO A 107 11.65 14.36 -17.07
C PRO A 107 12.41 14.33 -15.75
N ILE A 108 11.67 14.45 -14.62
CA ILE A 108 12.18 14.28 -13.27
C ILE A 108 11.48 13.07 -12.67
N HIS A 109 12.25 12.02 -12.38
CA HIS A 109 11.74 10.84 -11.70
C HIS A 109 11.83 11.02 -10.19
N ILE A 110 10.70 10.92 -9.50
CA ILE A 110 10.63 10.95 -8.04
C ILE A 110 10.53 9.50 -7.56
N PRO A 111 11.56 8.96 -6.88
CA PRO A 111 11.53 7.57 -6.43
C PRO A 111 10.46 7.35 -5.36
N ALA A 112 9.86 6.16 -5.37
CA ALA A 112 8.92 5.76 -4.33
C ALA A 112 9.63 5.59 -2.98
N LEU A 113 8.89 5.68 -1.87
CA LEU A 113 9.46 5.59 -0.52
C LEU A 113 10.18 4.24 -0.26
N ARG A 114 9.70 3.13 -0.88
CA ARG A 114 10.36 1.83 -0.84
C ARG A 114 11.76 1.81 -1.49
N GLU A 115 12.06 2.76 -2.35
CA GLU A 115 13.34 2.90 -3.06
C GLU A 115 14.31 3.82 -2.33
N ARG A 116 13.83 4.54 -1.29
CA ARG A 116 14.62 5.45 -0.45
C ARG A 116 14.30 5.21 1.04
N ARG A 117 14.47 3.97 1.47
CA ARG A 117 14.13 3.53 2.83
C ARG A 117 14.92 4.24 3.93
N GLU A 118 16.10 4.76 3.60
CA GLU A 118 16.91 5.59 4.49
C GLU A 118 16.23 6.89 4.92
N ASP A 119 15.25 7.38 4.15
CA ASP A 119 14.49 8.57 4.51
C ASP A 119 13.42 8.28 5.57
N VAL A 120 12.98 7.00 5.70
CA VAL A 120 11.88 6.62 6.59
C VAL A 120 12.13 7.04 8.04
N PRO A 121 13.31 6.78 8.67
CA PRO A 121 13.54 7.20 10.05
C PRO A 121 13.48 8.73 10.26
N VAL A 122 14.01 9.49 9.31
CA VAL A 122 14.00 10.95 9.35
C VAL A 122 12.56 11.47 9.26
N LEU A 123 11.79 10.93 8.32
CA LEU A 123 10.37 11.25 8.16
C LEU A 123 9.55 10.85 9.38
N MET A 124 9.80 9.68 9.97
CA MET A 124 9.13 9.22 11.19
C MET A 124 9.29 10.23 12.34
N ASN A 125 10.52 10.67 12.61
CA ASN A 125 10.79 11.61 13.69
C ASN A 125 10.12 12.97 13.43
N HIS A 126 10.26 13.49 12.22
CA HIS A 126 9.64 14.78 11.83
C HIS A 126 8.10 14.73 11.95
N LEU A 127 7.49 13.65 11.47
CA LEU A 127 6.04 13.45 11.53
C LEU A 127 5.54 13.24 12.96
N LEU A 128 6.30 12.50 13.78
CA LEU A 128 5.98 12.32 15.20
C LEU A 128 5.93 13.66 15.91
N GLU A 129 6.96 14.50 15.78
CA GLU A 129 7.01 15.83 16.40
C GLU A 129 5.84 16.70 15.93
N ARG A 130 5.60 16.75 14.61
CA ARG A 130 4.53 17.56 14.01
C ARG A 130 3.15 17.14 14.53
N PHE A 131 2.86 15.84 14.55
CA PHE A 131 1.55 15.34 14.99
C PHE A 131 1.40 15.36 16.51
N ALA A 132 2.45 15.07 17.28
CA ALA A 132 2.43 15.20 18.74
C ALA A 132 2.09 16.63 19.15
N GLN A 133 2.72 17.63 18.52
CA GLN A 133 2.42 19.05 18.75
C GLN A 133 0.97 19.38 18.35
N ARG A 134 0.53 18.93 17.16
CA ARG A 134 -0.81 19.21 16.64
C ARG A 134 -1.93 18.66 17.54
N HIS A 135 -1.73 17.46 18.09
CA HIS A 135 -2.71 16.78 18.94
C HIS A 135 -2.49 17.00 20.43
N GLY A 136 -1.51 17.83 20.83
CA GLY A 136 -1.20 18.12 22.23
C GLY A 136 -0.76 16.90 23.04
N ARG A 137 -0.14 15.88 22.37
CA ARG A 137 0.28 14.62 22.97
C ARG A 137 1.76 14.65 23.35
N ARG A 138 2.11 13.95 24.41
CA ARG A 138 3.51 13.75 24.83
C ARG A 138 3.84 12.27 24.63
N LEU A 139 4.74 11.98 23.67
CA LEU A 139 5.12 10.63 23.33
C LEU A 139 6.64 10.48 23.45
N THR A 140 7.09 9.30 23.85
CA THR A 140 8.53 9.01 24.04
C THR A 140 9.24 8.53 22.77
N GLY A 141 8.47 8.29 21.68
CA GLY A 141 9.00 7.79 20.41
C GLY A 141 8.27 6.53 19.95
N PHE A 142 8.99 5.71 19.21
CA PHE A 142 8.50 4.42 18.68
C PHE A 142 9.17 3.26 19.42
N THR A 143 8.46 2.15 19.59
CA THR A 143 9.09 0.91 20.06
C THR A 143 10.02 0.35 18.98
N PRO A 144 11.06 -0.45 19.34
CA PRO A 144 11.94 -1.10 18.37
C PRO A 144 11.18 -1.93 17.33
N ARG A 145 10.12 -2.63 17.75
CA ARG A 145 9.23 -3.41 16.86
C ARG A 145 8.47 -2.51 15.88
N ALA A 146 8.01 -1.34 16.31
CA ALA A 146 7.38 -0.37 15.43
C ALA A 146 8.35 0.18 14.39
N ILE A 147 9.58 0.49 14.79
CA ILE A 147 10.64 0.95 13.87
C ILE A 147 10.92 -0.11 12.81
N ASP A 148 11.12 -1.37 13.22
CA ASP A 148 11.40 -2.47 12.30
C ASP A 148 10.24 -2.69 11.30
N ALA A 149 8.99 -2.69 11.78
CA ALA A 149 7.82 -2.79 10.94
C ALA A 149 7.74 -1.64 9.90
N MET A 150 8.01 -0.41 10.32
CA MET A 150 8.01 0.77 9.44
C MET A 150 9.11 0.72 8.38
N LEU A 151 10.30 0.19 8.71
CA LEU A 151 11.42 0.05 7.78
C LEU A 151 11.21 -1.08 6.76
N THR A 152 10.49 -2.13 7.13
CA THR A 152 10.24 -3.29 6.27
C THR A 152 9.00 -3.14 5.39
N TYR A 153 8.07 -2.27 5.76
CA TYR A 153 6.83 -2.06 5.01
C TYR A 153 7.09 -1.44 3.62
N ALA A 154 6.28 -1.80 2.64
CA ALA A 154 6.49 -1.41 1.24
C ALA A 154 6.00 -0.01 0.87
N TRP A 155 5.18 0.61 1.72
CA TRP A 155 4.64 1.96 1.54
C TRP A 155 3.97 2.21 0.19
N PRO A 156 2.93 1.44 -0.18
CA PRO A 156 2.25 1.62 -1.48
C PRO A 156 1.67 3.03 -1.65
N GLY A 157 1.19 3.66 -0.57
CA GLY A 157 0.72 5.04 -0.54
C GLY A 157 1.81 6.08 -0.27
N ASN A 158 3.10 5.67 -0.28
CA ASN A 158 4.26 6.54 -0.08
C ASN A 158 4.17 7.39 1.20
N ILE A 159 4.56 8.66 1.12
CA ILE A 159 4.58 9.58 2.27
C ILE A 159 3.18 9.85 2.82
N ARG A 160 2.14 9.89 1.97
CA ARG A 160 0.76 10.10 2.44
C ARG A 160 0.28 8.98 3.35
N GLU A 161 0.63 7.74 3.02
CA GLU A 161 0.32 6.60 3.88
C GLU A 161 1.14 6.65 5.17
N LEU A 162 2.45 6.95 5.07
CA LEU A 162 3.32 7.12 6.22
C LEU A 162 2.78 8.19 7.19
N GLU A 163 2.34 9.34 6.67
CA GLU A 163 1.70 10.41 7.45
C GLU A 163 0.46 9.89 8.19
N ASN A 164 -0.46 9.23 7.47
CA ASN A 164 -1.70 8.71 8.06
C ASN A 164 -1.42 7.65 9.15
N VAL A 165 -0.46 6.76 8.90
CA VAL A 165 -0.07 5.71 9.84
C VAL A 165 0.53 6.32 11.12
N ILE A 166 1.42 7.31 11.01
CA ILE A 166 2.04 7.96 12.17
C ILE A 166 1.00 8.82 12.92
N GLU A 167 0.16 9.60 12.21
CA GLU A 167 -0.88 10.41 12.86
C GLU A 167 -1.83 9.52 13.67
N ARG A 168 -2.25 8.38 13.11
CA ARG A 168 -3.04 7.36 13.82
C ARG A 168 -2.32 6.83 15.04
N GLY A 169 -1.03 6.49 14.91
CA GLY A 169 -0.20 6.06 16.03
C GLY A 169 -0.13 7.08 17.17
N VAL A 170 0.02 8.35 16.85
CA VAL A 170 0.01 9.47 17.82
C VAL A 170 -1.33 9.57 18.57
N ILE A 171 -2.45 9.38 17.85
CA ILE A 171 -3.79 9.45 18.44
C ILE A 171 -4.05 8.26 19.37
N LEU A 172 -3.66 7.05 18.98
CA LEU A 172 -3.97 5.81 19.68
C LEU A 172 -3.02 5.49 20.84
N ALA A 173 -1.77 5.95 20.78
CA ALA A 173 -0.80 5.69 21.83
C ALA A 173 -1.20 6.36 23.14
N SER A 174 -0.84 5.73 24.27
CA SER A 174 -1.04 6.32 25.60
C SER A 174 -0.17 7.55 25.80
N ASP A 175 -0.65 8.54 26.53
CA ASP A 175 0.13 9.75 26.83
C ASP A 175 1.40 9.39 27.65
N ASN A 176 2.53 10.01 27.32
CA ASN A 176 3.87 9.68 27.81
C ASN A 176 4.34 8.26 27.48
N GLY A 177 3.66 7.55 26.58
CA GLY A 177 4.04 6.22 26.09
C GLY A 177 4.80 6.26 24.74
N ALA A 178 5.24 5.07 24.29
CA ALA A 178 5.80 4.86 22.97
C ALA A 178 4.74 4.34 21.99
N ILE A 179 4.87 4.68 20.73
CA ILE A 179 4.03 4.16 19.65
C ILE A 179 4.50 2.74 19.32
N ASP A 180 3.59 1.77 19.42
CA ASP A 180 3.85 0.37 19.04
C ASP A 180 3.16 0.01 17.72
N VAL A 181 3.53 -1.16 17.17
CA VAL A 181 3.01 -1.70 15.90
C VAL A 181 1.48 -1.71 15.86
N GLY A 182 0.83 -2.10 16.96
CA GLY A 182 -0.63 -2.14 17.07
C GLY A 182 -1.31 -0.76 16.98
N HIS A 183 -0.59 0.34 17.25
CA HIS A 183 -1.10 1.69 17.09
C HIS A 183 -0.97 2.19 15.64
N LEU A 184 -0.02 1.64 14.86
CA LEU A 184 0.28 2.04 13.50
C LEU A 184 -0.56 1.27 12.47
N PHE A 185 -0.53 -0.06 12.54
CA PHE A 185 -1.11 -0.96 11.55
C PHE A 185 -2.38 -1.61 12.11
N THR A 186 -3.52 -0.95 11.92
CA THR A 186 -4.82 -1.36 12.49
C THR A 186 -5.81 -1.87 11.44
N SER A 187 -5.50 -1.72 10.13
CA SER A 187 -6.44 -1.97 9.04
C SER A 187 -6.11 -3.23 8.23
N GLY A 188 -5.36 -4.18 8.84
CA GLY A 188 -4.98 -5.43 8.17
C GLY A 188 -3.85 -5.27 7.14
N GLU A 189 -3.05 -4.22 7.28
CA GLU A 189 -1.86 -4.04 6.46
C GLU A 189 -0.94 -5.27 6.60
N LYS A 190 -0.55 -5.87 5.48
CA LYS A 190 0.37 -7.02 5.46
C LYS A 190 1.78 -6.54 5.83
N LEU A 191 2.12 -6.66 7.09
CA LEU A 191 3.50 -6.45 7.54
C LEU A 191 4.34 -7.63 7.04
N GLY A 192 5.43 -7.35 6.34
CA GLY A 192 6.42 -8.36 6.06
C GLY A 192 6.87 -9.00 7.38
N VAL A 193 6.77 -10.32 7.48
CA VAL A 193 7.23 -11.07 8.66
C VAL A 193 8.67 -10.64 8.93
N GLY A 194 8.96 -10.29 10.19
CA GLY A 194 10.20 -9.69 10.62
C GLY A 194 11.44 -10.33 9.98
N ARG A 195 12.45 -9.52 9.71
CA ARG A 195 13.68 -9.89 9.01
C ARG A 195 14.48 -10.94 9.78
N PHE A 196 14.18 -11.09 11.07
CA PHE A 196 14.85 -12.03 11.97
C PHE A 196 13.81 -12.81 12.78
N ASP A 197 13.99 -14.11 12.84
CA ASP A 197 13.26 -15.00 13.72
C ASP A 197 14.29 -15.74 14.58
N LEU A 198 13.86 -16.33 15.71
CA LEU A 198 14.77 -17.12 16.54
C LEU A 198 14.87 -18.51 15.93
N ASP A 199 16.11 -18.97 15.71
CA ASP A 199 16.37 -20.36 15.33
C ASP A 199 16.09 -21.33 16.51
N ARG A 200 16.31 -22.63 16.28
CA ARG A 200 16.07 -23.67 17.29
C ARG A 200 16.93 -23.53 18.54
N ASP A 201 18.02 -22.79 18.46
CA ASP A 201 18.99 -22.56 19.52
C ASP A 201 18.79 -21.17 20.20
N GLY A 202 17.75 -20.43 19.80
CA GLY A 202 17.40 -19.12 20.36
C GLY A 202 18.30 -17.98 19.84
N MET A 203 19.02 -18.20 18.74
CA MET A 203 19.82 -17.18 18.08
C MET A 203 19.00 -16.45 17.01
N LEU A 204 19.28 -15.14 16.80
CA LEU A 204 18.67 -14.35 15.74
C LEU A 204 19.17 -14.85 14.37
N ALA A 205 18.28 -15.43 13.59
CA ALA A 205 18.56 -15.83 12.20
C ALA A 205 17.68 -15.08 11.21
N ASP A 206 18.20 -14.88 10.00
CA ASP A 206 17.43 -14.25 8.93
C ASP A 206 16.21 -15.12 8.59
N ALA A 207 15.01 -14.54 8.64
CA ALA A 207 13.77 -15.24 8.36
C ALA A 207 13.72 -15.89 6.95
N ALA A 208 14.52 -15.37 6.00
CA ALA A 208 14.68 -15.97 4.68
C ALA A 208 15.51 -17.26 4.75
N SER A 209 16.62 -17.24 5.49
CA SER A 209 17.47 -18.43 5.66
C SER A 209 16.80 -19.53 6.49
N LEU A 210 15.97 -19.15 7.47
CA LEU A 210 15.14 -20.12 8.22
C LEU A 210 14.05 -20.75 7.35
N ARG A 211 13.49 -20.02 6.39
CA ARG A 211 12.54 -20.55 5.42
C ARG A 211 13.20 -21.50 4.41
N GLU A 212 14.41 -21.19 3.94
CA GLU A 212 15.18 -22.09 3.07
C GLU A 212 15.62 -23.35 3.80
N ALA A 213 16.04 -23.25 5.06
CA ALA A 213 16.37 -24.39 5.90
C ALA A 213 15.14 -25.25 6.22
N ALA A 214 13.96 -24.65 6.41
CA ALA A 214 12.68 -25.34 6.58
C ALA A 214 12.21 -26.00 5.28
N ALA A 215 12.42 -25.37 4.13
CA ALA A 215 12.10 -25.93 2.81
C ALA A 215 13.00 -27.12 2.46
N GLY A 216 14.29 -27.10 2.85
CA GLY A 216 15.24 -28.21 2.68
C GLY A 216 14.96 -29.41 3.60
N ALA A 217 14.27 -29.19 4.73
CA ALA A 217 13.87 -30.24 5.67
C ALA A 217 12.48 -30.87 5.35
N ALA A 218 11.76 -30.34 4.38
CA ALA A 218 10.38 -30.70 4.04
C ALA A 218 10.29 -31.90 3.07
N GLY A 219 11.01 -32.98 3.36
CA GLY A 219 10.79 -34.27 2.73
C GLY A 219 9.60 -35.05 3.31
N ASP A 220 8.93 -34.53 4.34
CA ASP A 220 7.86 -35.22 5.07
C ASP A 220 6.48 -34.61 4.73
N GLU A 221 5.48 -35.45 4.69
CA GLU A 221 4.06 -35.16 4.39
C GLU A 221 3.50 -34.03 5.27
N THR A 222 3.99 -33.92 6.50
CA THR A 222 3.67 -32.89 7.49
C THR A 222 4.13 -31.50 7.06
N GLY A 223 5.27 -31.40 6.38
CA GLY A 223 5.81 -30.14 5.84
C GLY A 223 4.97 -29.61 4.68
N ARG A 224 4.49 -30.51 3.81
CA ARG A 224 3.64 -30.14 2.66
C ARG A 224 2.27 -29.62 3.08
N VAL A 225 1.65 -30.23 4.10
CA VAL A 225 0.36 -29.76 4.64
C VAL A 225 0.51 -28.43 5.38
N ALA A 226 1.61 -28.24 6.11
CA ALA A 226 1.90 -26.96 6.78
C ALA A 226 2.15 -25.83 5.77
N GLN A 227 2.83 -26.12 4.66
CA GLN A 227 3.05 -25.17 3.57
C GLN A 227 1.73 -24.80 2.89
N ARG A 228 0.90 -25.80 2.52
CA ARG A 228 -0.42 -25.58 1.93
C ARG A 228 -1.37 -24.81 2.84
N LEU A 229 -1.32 -25.03 4.17
CA LEU A 229 -2.09 -24.26 5.14
C LEU A 229 -1.60 -22.80 5.23
N SER A 230 -0.29 -22.59 5.17
CA SER A 230 0.31 -21.26 5.13
C SER A 230 -0.10 -20.52 3.86
N ASP A 231 -0.05 -21.20 2.73
CA ASP A 231 -0.42 -20.64 1.42
C ASP A 231 -1.93 -20.34 1.37
N LEU A 232 -2.77 -21.23 1.92
CA LEU A 232 -4.24 -21.02 2.01
C LEU A 232 -4.63 -19.86 2.94
N LEU A 233 -3.85 -19.61 4.00
CA LEU A 233 -4.09 -18.51 4.95
C LEU A 233 -3.48 -17.18 4.46
N LEU A 234 -2.51 -17.24 3.54
CA LEU A 234 -1.76 -16.06 3.05
C LEU A 234 -2.19 -15.63 1.64
N ASP A 235 -2.77 -16.52 0.84
CA ASP A 235 -3.20 -16.25 -0.54
C ASP A 235 -4.71 -16.50 -0.72
N ALA A 236 -5.50 -15.46 -0.64
CA ALA A 236 -6.92 -15.46 -1.02
C ALA A 236 -7.05 -15.26 -2.56
N GLY A 237 -6.30 -16.01 -3.35
CA GLY A 237 -6.42 -16.08 -4.80
C GLY A 237 -7.34 -17.23 -5.19
N ALA A 238 -8.34 -16.96 -6.01
CA ALA A 238 -9.57 -17.71 -6.25
C ALA A 238 -9.45 -18.97 -7.11
N ASP A 239 -8.41 -19.81 -7.02
CA ASP A 239 -8.37 -21.07 -7.85
C ASP A 239 -7.42 -22.17 -7.35
N GLU A 240 -7.24 -22.36 -6.03
CA GLU A 240 -6.44 -23.50 -5.54
C GLU A 240 -7.25 -24.44 -4.64
N ASP A 241 -6.95 -25.75 -4.76
CA ASP A 241 -7.61 -26.86 -4.07
C ASP A 241 -7.72 -26.66 -2.55
N ILE A 242 -8.94 -26.63 -2.04
CA ILE A 242 -9.24 -26.55 -0.61
C ILE A 242 -8.61 -27.75 0.09
N VAL A 243 -7.76 -27.51 1.12
CA VAL A 243 -7.19 -28.57 1.95
C VAL A 243 -8.31 -29.24 2.75
N PRO A 244 -8.46 -30.58 2.68
CA PRO A 244 -9.48 -31.29 3.43
C PRO A 244 -9.38 -31.03 4.93
N LEU A 245 -10.50 -30.79 5.59
CA LEU A 245 -10.56 -30.50 7.03
C LEU A 245 -9.91 -31.60 7.88
N ASP A 246 -9.98 -32.83 7.42
CA ASP A 246 -9.38 -34.04 8.04
C ASP A 246 -7.85 -33.96 8.11
N ASP A 247 -7.21 -33.41 7.07
CA ASP A 247 -5.76 -33.26 7.03
C ASP A 247 -5.30 -32.15 7.97
N ILE A 248 -6.06 -31.05 8.04
CA ILE A 248 -5.83 -29.95 8.96
C ILE A 248 -5.93 -30.44 10.40
N GLU A 249 -7.00 -31.16 10.71
CA GLU A 249 -7.24 -31.69 12.07
C GLU A 249 -6.17 -32.70 12.47
N THR A 250 -5.75 -33.57 11.56
CA THR A 250 -4.65 -34.53 11.77
C THR A 250 -3.33 -33.83 12.10
N LEU A 251 -3.02 -32.75 11.38
CA LEU A 251 -1.82 -31.96 11.63
C LEU A 251 -1.87 -31.27 13.00
N LEU A 252 -3.00 -30.67 13.36
CA LEU A 252 -3.18 -30.00 14.63
C LEU A 252 -3.06 -30.97 15.82
N LEU A 253 -3.63 -32.16 15.69
CA LEU A 253 -3.53 -33.22 16.71
C LEU A 253 -2.07 -33.69 16.89
N LYS A 254 -1.34 -33.97 15.81
CA LYS A 254 0.09 -34.36 15.86
C LYS A 254 0.94 -33.28 16.49
N LYS A 255 0.78 -32.01 16.10
CA LYS A 255 1.52 -30.87 16.68
C LYS A 255 1.20 -30.65 18.17
N ALA A 256 -0.06 -30.77 18.57
CA ALA A 256 -0.43 -30.59 19.97
C ALA A 256 0.16 -31.67 20.88
N VAL A 257 0.15 -32.94 20.42
CA VAL A 257 0.77 -34.06 21.15
C VAL A 257 2.27 -33.90 21.25
N ALA A 258 2.95 -33.53 20.15
CA ALA A 258 4.39 -33.29 20.14
C ALA A 258 4.80 -32.14 21.07
N ARG A 259 4.05 -31.02 21.02
CA ARG A 259 4.31 -29.85 21.88
C ARG A 259 4.02 -30.10 23.36
N ALA A 260 3.15 -31.06 23.66
CA ALA A 260 2.85 -31.53 24.99
C ALA A 260 3.74 -32.68 25.45
N HIS A 261 4.77 -33.04 24.69
CA HIS A 261 5.69 -34.15 24.98
C HIS A 261 4.95 -35.47 25.31
N GLY A 262 3.90 -35.79 24.55
CA GLY A 262 3.07 -36.98 24.74
C GLY A 262 1.97 -36.85 25.79
N ASN A 263 1.94 -35.81 26.59
CA ASN A 263 0.91 -35.60 27.60
C ASN A 263 -0.44 -35.21 26.99
N LEU A 264 -1.36 -36.18 26.86
CA LEU A 264 -2.66 -36.00 26.23
C LEU A 264 -3.58 -34.99 26.95
N ALA A 265 -3.44 -34.83 28.28
CA ALA A 265 -4.21 -33.83 28.99
C ALA A 265 -3.73 -32.40 28.70
N ALA A 266 -2.41 -32.20 28.54
CA ALA A 266 -1.82 -30.95 28.12
C ALA A 266 -2.14 -30.66 26.64
N ALA A 267 -2.04 -31.65 25.76
CA ALA A 267 -2.37 -31.54 24.33
C ALA A 267 -3.87 -31.16 24.14
N ALA A 268 -4.77 -31.75 24.90
CA ALA A 268 -6.18 -31.42 24.86
C ALA A 268 -6.45 -29.94 25.25
N ARG A 269 -5.76 -29.45 26.27
CA ARG A 269 -5.84 -28.03 26.67
C ARG A 269 -5.33 -27.08 25.58
N LEU A 270 -4.26 -27.44 24.89
CA LEU A 270 -3.73 -26.64 23.76
C LEU A 270 -4.72 -26.52 22.61
N LEU A 271 -5.53 -27.54 22.38
CA LEU A 271 -6.53 -27.60 21.32
C LEU A 271 -7.94 -27.12 21.77
N GLY A 272 -8.11 -26.74 23.03
CA GLY A 272 -9.42 -26.35 23.57
C GLY A 272 -10.46 -27.47 23.62
N ILE A 273 -10.02 -28.75 23.68
CA ILE A 273 -10.89 -29.94 23.73
C ILE A 273 -10.65 -30.76 24.99
N THR A 274 -11.55 -31.72 25.28
CA THR A 274 -11.37 -32.59 26.44
C THR A 274 -10.43 -33.76 26.17
N ARG A 275 -9.81 -34.31 27.24
CA ARG A 275 -8.96 -35.51 27.13
C ARG A 275 -9.63 -36.70 26.42
N PRO A 276 -10.91 -37.06 26.72
CA PRO A 276 -11.59 -38.12 25.98
C PRO A 276 -11.71 -37.82 24.48
N GLN A 277 -11.95 -36.57 24.11
CA GLN A 277 -12.09 -36.17 22.70
C GLN A 277 -10.78 -36.30 21.94
N ILE A 278 -9.64 -35.89 22.51
CA ILE A 278 -8.35 -36.04 21.82
C ILE A 278 -7.98 -37.52 21.66
N VAL A 279 -8.22 -38.36 22.69
CA VAL A 279 -7.97 -39.78 22.64
C VAL A 279 -8.81 -40.45 21.53
N TYR A 280 -10.09 -40.15 21.44
CA TYR A 280 -10.97 -40.65 20.42
C TYR A 280 -10.50 -40.28 19.00
N ARG A 281 -10.15 -38.98 18.81
CA ARG A 281 -9.69 -38.46 17.52
C ARG A 281 -8.34 -39.04 17.08
N LEU A 282 -7.39 -39.22 17.99
CA LEU A 282 -6.12 -39.85 17.70
C LEU A 282 -6.32 -41.32 17.31
N LYS A 283 -7.18 -42.04 18.04
CA LYS A 283 -7.50 -43.45 17.75
C LYS A 283 -8.24 -43.64 16.41
N SER A 284 -9.21 -42.79 16.10
CA SER A 284 -9.95 -42.83 14.83
C SER A 284 -9.08 -42.59 13.60
N ARG A 285 -7.92 -41.91 13.78
CA ARG A 285 -6.98 -41.59 12.71
C ARG A 285 -5.68 -42.41 12.71
N GLY A 286 -5.61 -43.44 13.54
CA GLY A 286 -4.47 -44.34 13.60
C GLY A 286 -3.16 -43.68 14.04
N ILE A 287 -3.23 -42.51 14.75
CA ILE A 287 -2.05 -41.83 15.25
C ILE A 287 -1.61 -42.52 16.54
N ALA A 288 -0.42 -43.13 16.51
CA ALA A 288 0.16 -43.79 17.67
C ALA A 288 0.43 -42.77 18.77
N HIS A 289 0.03 -43.04 19.99
CA HIS A 289 0.38 -42.30 21.20
C HIS A 289 0.78 -43.32 22.25
N ASP A 290 1.96 -43.13 22.84
CA ASP A 290 2.36 -43.90 24.01
C ASP A 290 1.41 -43.58 25.17
N SER A 291 0.68 -44.58 25.60
CA SER A 291 -0.21 -44.46 26.76
C SER A 291 0.60 -44.83 28.00
N GLU A 292 1.06 -43.86 28.76
CA GLU A 292 1.31 -44.00 30.19
C GLU A 292 0.26 -43.25 31.04
#